data_f3af2300bfc9705f87bd50a56d9b081f
#
_entry.id   f3af2300bfc9705f87bd50a56d9b081f
#
_cell.length_a   1.000
_cell.length_b   1.000
_cell.length_c   1.000
_cell.angle_alpha   90.00
_cell.angle_beta   90.00
_cell.angle_gamma   90.00
#
_symmetry.space_group_name_H-M   'P 1'
#
loop_
_entity.id
_entity.type
_entity.pdbx_description
1 polymer ?
#
loop_
_entity_poly.entity_id
_entity_poly.type
_entity_poly.pdbx_seq_one_letter_code
_entity_poly.pdbx_strand_id
1 'polypeptide(L)'
;MSEERRTIENPKIYASISGVIADCGHVGKDKVNKQQGFKYRSVDDVFNALHPALAKNKVVIVPTVLERKCEEVGRSKNGAAIIKVICKVKYDICAEDGSRVSSIIYGEGMDMGDKATNKAMAIAYKYLCFQVFCIPTEEMTDPDAESLEGELADAKKSAGRKETRKSSPQAETDVQTEQQITQAMIDTIRSEQARTGVTDNKILSMHTVKAKKIEDMTVTEYKSVMNRFQKTPDLKKEADKNE
;
A
#
# COMPACT_ATOMS: atom_id res chain seq x y z
N MET A 1 -28.13 28.01 19.52
CA MET A 1 -29.13 27.02 19.95
C MET A 1 -28.35 25.83 20.50
N SER A 2 -28.43 25.61 21.81
CA SER A 2 -27.81 24.46 22.48
C SER A 2 -28.58 23.20 22.12
N GLU A 3 -27.94 22.26 21.39
CA GLU A 3 -28.49 20.91 21.23
C GLU A 3 -28.60 20.26 22.62
N GLU A 4 -29.83 20.11 23.13
CA GLU A 4 -30.10 19.27 24.26
C GLU A 4 -29.63 17.86 23.99
N ARG A 5 -28.56 17.42 24.67
CA ARG A 5 -28.11 16.03 24.65
C ARG A 5 -29.17 15.20 25.36
N ARG A 6 -30.06 14.57 24.58
CA ARG A 6 -30.92 13.51 25.11
C ARG A 6 -30.04 12.39 25.64
N THR A 7 -30.07 12.14 26.93
CA THR A 7 -29.41 11.01 27.57
C THR A 7 -30.19 9.75 27.16
N ILE A 8 -29.58 8.91 26.35
CA ILE A 8 -30.17 7.62 25.98
C ILE A 8 -29.82 6.62 27.08
N GLU A 9 -30.83 6.11 27.77
CA GLU A 9 -30.65 5.02 28.72
C GLU A 9 -30.35 3.76 27.97
N ASN A 10 -29.22 3.07 28.29
CA ASN A 10 -28.73 1.85 27.63
C ASN A 10 -28.49 2.03 26.12
N PRO A 11 -27.50 2.80 25.68
CA PRO A 11 -27.23 3.05 24.29
C PRO A 11 -26.84 1.75 23.54
N LYS A 12 -27.52 1.44 22.45
CA LYS A 12 -27.31 0.23 21.66
C LYS A 12 -26.01 0.22 20.86
N ILE A 13 -25.37 1.40 20.68
CA ILE A 13 -24.21 1.51 19.78
C ILE A 13 -23.06 0.56 20.12
N TYR A 14 -22.79 0.35 21.40
CA TYR A 14 -21.70 -0.55 21.81
C TYR A 14 -22.00 -2.01 21.51
N ALA A 15 -23.25 -2.44 21.75
CA ALA A 15 -23.69 -3.79 21.38
C ALA A 15 -23.69 -3.99 19.85
N SER A 16 -24.13 -2.97 19.10
CA SER A 16 -24.13 -2.98 17.64
C SER A 16 -22.70 -3.07 17.06
N ILE A 17 -21.75 -2.29 17.61
CA ILE A 17 -20.32 -2.39 17.19
C ILE A 17 -19.76 -3.78 17.50
N SER A 18 -20.02 -4.34 18.70
CA SER A 18 -19.60 -5.70 19.05
C SER A 18 -20.19 -6.74 18.09
N GLY A 19 -21.44 -6.57 17.68
CA GLY A 19 -22.09 -7.44 16.69
C GLY A 19 -21.42 -7.33 15.32
N VAL A 20 -21.05 -6.12 14.87
CA VAL A 20 -20.30 -5.92 13.61
C VAL A 20 -18.93 -6.61 13.68
N ILE A 21 -18.23 -6.52 14.80
CA ILE A 21 -16.93 -7.18 15.00
C ILE A 21 -17.08 -8.71 14.89
N ALA A 22 -18.12 -9.26 15.51
CA ALA A 22 -18.39 -10.71 15.48
C ALA A 22 -18.78 -11.22 14.08
N ASP A 23 -19.52 -10.41 13.32
CA ASP A 23 -20.00 -10.77 11.98
C ASP A 23 -19.00 -10.41 10.86
N CYS A 24 -18.09 -9.47 11.09
CA CYS A 24 -17.07 -9.11 10.13
C CYS A 24 -15.92 -10.11 10.20
N GLY A 25 -15.83 -10.94 9.16
CA GLY A 25 -14.72 -11.86 9.02
C GLY A 25 -13.38 -11.15 8.74
N HIS A 26 -12.37 -11.97 8.57
CA HIS A 26 -11.03 -11.56 8.14
C HIS A 26 -11.06 -10.89 6.74
N VAL A 27 -10.30 -9.83 6.58
CA VAL A 27 -10.10 -9.15 5.28
C VAL A 27 -8.66 -9.38 4.82
N GLY A 28 -8.48 -10.29 3.84
CA GLY A 28 -7.17 -10.67 3.31
C GLY A 28 -6.48 -9.59 2.48
N LYS A 29 -5.16 -9.74 2.28
CA LYS A 29 -4.36 -8.94 1.34
C LYS A 29 -4.26 -9.66 -0.01
N ASP A 30 -5.37 -9.74 -0.75
CA ASP A 30 -5.44 -10.53 -1.99
C ASP A 30 -4.99 -9.76 -3.24
N LYS A 31 -4.83 -8.44 -3.14
CA LYS A 31 -4.41 -7.58 -4.24
C LYS A 31 -2.92 -7.27 -4.18
N VAL A 32 -2.26 -7.31 -5.35
CA VAL A 32 -0.83 -7.01 -5.49
C VAL A 32 -0.66 -5.68 -6.21
N ASN A 33 0.10 -4.77 -5.63
CA ASN A 33 0.55 -3.57 -6.33
C ASN A 33 1.61 -3.97 -7.36
N LYS A 34 1.24 -4.00 -8.64
CA LYS A 34 2.11 -4.41 -9.75
C LYS A 34 3.35 -3.52 -9.92
N GLN A 35 3.34 -2.29 -9.43
CA GLN A 35 4.46 -1.36 -9.57
C GLN A 35 5.49 -1.51 -8.44
N GLN A 36 5.03 -1.84 -7.24
CA GLN A 36 5.86 -1.89 -6.04
C GLN A 36 5.98 -3.31 -5.43
N GLY A 37 5.22 -4.29 -5.97
CA GLY A 37 5.35 -5.71 -5.63
C GLY A 37 4.78 -6.14 -4.27
N PHE A 38 4.16 -5.23 -3.49
CA PHE A 38 3.56 -5.58 -2.21
C PHE A 38 2.07 -5.94 -2.31
N LYS A 39 1.62 -6.82 -1.41
CA LYS A 39 0.21 -7.16 -1.25
C LYS A 39 -0.51 -6.09 -0.44
N TYR A 40 -1.72 -5.74 -0.85
CA TYR A 40 -2.53 -4.74 -0.13
C TYR A 40 -4.02 -5.12 -0.13
N ARG A 41 -4.76 -4.50 0.80
CA ARG A 41 -6.23 -4.50 0.83
C ARG A 41 -6.73 -3.20 0.23
N SER A 42 -7.65 -3.30 -0.71
CA SER A 42 -8.32 -2.10 -1.21
C SER A 42 -9.43 -1.65 -0.24
N VAL A 43 -9.90 -0.43 -0.43
CA VAL A 43 -11.09 0.04 0.29
C VAL A 43 -12.33 -0.78 -0.06
N ASP A 44 -12.42 -1.28 -1.30
CA ASP A 44 -13.55 -2.11 -1.75
C ASP A 44 -13.62 -3.44 -0.98
N ASP A 45 -12.47 -4.05 -0.66
CA ASP A 45 -12.42 -5.29 0.11
C ASP A 45 -12.99 -5.06 1.52
N VAL A 46 -12.70 -3.89 2.12
CA VAL A 46 -13.24 -3.48 3.42
C VAL A 46 -14.74 -3.20 3.34
N PHE A 47 -15.21 -2.49 2.31
CA PHE A 47 -16.64 -2.25 2.09
C PHE A 47 -17.40 -3.56 1.93
N ASN A 48 -16.90 -4.47 1.10
CA ASN A 48 -17.57 -5.75 0.84
C ASN A 48 -17.66 -6.64 2.08
N ALA A 49 -16.63 -6.65 2.92
CA ALA A 49 -16.64 -7.40 4.18
C ALA A 49 -17.57 -6.80 5.23
N LEU A 50 -17.59 -5.47 5.35
CA LEU A 50 -18.36 -4.77 6.38
C LEU A 50 -19.83 -4.56 6.02
N HIS A 51 -20.19 -4.42 4.74
CA HIS A 51 -21.56 -4.10 4.33
C HIS A 51 -22.62 -5.05 4.93
N PRO A 52 -22.49 -6.39 4.84
CA PRO A 52 -23.47 -7.29 5.43
C PRO A 52 -23.49 -7.23 6.98
N ALA A 53 -22.32 -7.05 7.61
CA ALA A 53 -22.22 -6.96 9.06
C ALA A 53 -22.85 -5.68 9.60
N LEU A 54 -22.61 -4.52 8.95
CA LEU A 54 -23.22 -3.24 9.30
C LEU A 54 -24.75 -3.30 9.16
N ALA A 55 -25.25 -3.83 8.04
CA ALA A 55 -26.69 -3.96 7.77
C ALA A 55 -27.38 -4.86 8.81
N LYS A 56 -26.80 -6.02 9.13
CA LYS A 56 -27.31 -6.96 10.12
C LYS A 56 -27.41 -6.35 11.52
N ASN A 57 -26.38 -5.60 11.91
CA ASN A 57 -26.29 -4.97 13.24
C ASN A 57 -26.87 -3.55 13.28
N LYS A 58 -27.52 -3.10 12.20
CA LYS A 58 -28.21 -1.80 12.08
C LYS A 58 -27.31 -0.61 12.42
N VAL A 59 -26.09 -0.67 11.90
CA VAL A 59 -25.08 0.39 12.06
C VAL A 59 -24.96 1.20 10.77
N VAL A 60 -24.96 2.52 10.89
CA VAL A 60 -24.70 3.46 9.81
C VAL A 60 -23.49 4.32 10.15
N ILE A 61 -22.58 4.54 9.20
CA ILE A 61 -21.41 5.39 9.35
C ILE A 61 -21.60 6.64 8.48
N VAL A 62 -21.60 7.81 9.13
CA VAL A 62 -21.80 9.11 8.47
C VAL A 62 -20.51 9.92 8.51
N PRO A 63 -19.86 10.18 7.37
CA PRO A 63 -18.67 11.01 7.30
C PRO A 63 -19.02 12.51 7.28
N THR A 64 -18.22 13.33 7.95
CA THR A 64 -18.23 14.79 7.87
C THR A 64 -16.81 15.29 7.67
N VAL A 65 -16.52 15.91 6.53
CA VAL A 65 -15.20 16.52 6.28
C VAL A 65 -15.10 17.80 7.11
N LEU A 66 -14.21 17.81 8.09
CA LEU A 66 -13.98 18.96 8.97
C LEU A 66 -12.96 19.93 8.37
N GLU A 67 -11.93 19.39 7.70
CA GLU A 67 -10.85 20.19 7.12
C GLU A 67 -10.31 19.47 5.87
N ARG A 68 -9.97 20.26 4.87
CA ARG A 68 -9.30 19.77 3.65
C ARG A 68 -8.13 20.70 3.31
N LYS A 69 -6.92 20.17 3.33
CA LYS A 69 -5.71 20.85 2.82
C LYS A 69 -5.37 20.27 1.46
N CYS A 70 -4.99 21.14 0.54
CA CYS A 70 -4.65 20.79 -0.83
C CYS A 70 -3.41 21.58 -1.25
N GLU A 71 -2.37 20.87 -1.71
CA GLU A 71 -1.12 21.49 -2.15
C GLU A 71 -0.55 20.79 -3.39
N GLU A 72 0.08 21.55 -4.27
CA GLU A 72 0.90 20.99 -5.34
C GLU A 72 2.27 20.64 -4.77
N VAL A 73 2.61 19.36 -4.73
CA VAL A 73 3.87 18.85 -4.15
C VAL A 73 4.94 18.56 -5.22
N GLY A 74 4.61 18.72 -6.49
CA GLY A 74 5.56 18.50 -7.58
C GLY A 74 4.87 18.34 -8.93
N ARG A 75 5.66 17.96 -9.92
CA ARG A 75 5.18 17.68 -11.28
C ARG A 75 5.68 16.34 -11.79
N SER A 76 4.82 15.66 -12.55
CA SER A 76 5.17 14.41 -13.22
C SER A 76 6.18 14.66 -14.36
N LYS A 77 6.77 13.58 -14.89
CA LYS A 77 7.66 13.67 -16.07
C LYS A 77 6.98 14.32 -17.29
N ASN A 78 5.66 14.26 -17.37
CA ASN A 78 4.86 14.87 -18.45
C ASN A 78 4.34 16.27 -18.10
N GLY A 79 4.84 16.90 -17.04
CA GLY A 79 4.47 18.25 -16.61
C GLY A 79 3.16 18.38 -15.84
N ALA A 80 2.40 17.28 -15.64
CA ALA A 80 1.16 17.32 -14.86
C ALA A 80 1.45 17.57 -13.38
N ALA A 81 0.69 18.46 -12.73
CA ALA A 81 0.81 18.74 -11.31
C ALA A 81 0.48 17.51 -10.48
N ILE A 82 1.27 17.25 -9.45
CA ILE A 82 1.00 16.23 -8.44
C ILE A 82 0.37 16.93 -7.24
N ILE A 83 -0.90 16.62 -7.01
CA ILE A 83 -1.70 17.23 -5.94
C ILE A 83 -1.73 16.30 -4.75
N LYS A 84 -1.31 16.78 -3.59
CA LYS A 84 -1.48 16.14 -2.27
C LYS A 84 -2.69 16.74 -1.59
N VAL A 85 -3.56 15.89 -1.07
CA VAL A 85 -4.71 16.28 -0.26
C VAL A 85 -4.63 15.58 1.08
N ILE A 86 -4.86 16.34 2.15
CA ILE A 86 -5.05 15.85 3.51
C ILE A 86 -6.48 16.21 3.92
N CYS A 87 -7.27 15.21 4.29
CA CYS A 87 -8.62 15.37 4.83
C CYS A 87 -8.66 14.99 6.31
N LYS A 88 -9.22 15.87 7.13
CA LYS A 88 -9.63 15.58 8.50
C LYS A 88 -11.11 15.25 8.48
N VAL A 89 -11.46 14.00 8.74
CA VAL A 89 -12.83 13.51 8.61
C VAL A 89 -13.32 13.01 9.97
N LYS A 90 -14.47 13.54 10.41
CA LYS A 90 -15.24 13.00 11.53
C LYS A 90 -16.16 11.92 10.96
N TYR A 91 -16.24 10.81 11.66
CA TYR A 91 -17.18 9.74 11.38
C TYR A 91 -18.09 9.55 12.60
N ASP A 92 -19.39 9.68 12.38
CA ASP A 92 -20.40 9.32 13.39
C ASP A 92 -20.90 7.91 13.08
N ILE A 93 -20.66 6.98 14.00
CA ILE A 93 -21.10 5.58 13.92
C ILE A 93 -22.37 5.49 14.75
N CYS A 94 -23.49 5.29 14.09
CA CYS A 94 -24.83 5.42 14.65
C CYS A 94 -25.54 4.04 14.70
N ALA A 95 -26.22 3.77 15.81
CA ALA A 95 -27.13 2.64 15.95
C ALA A 95 -28.60 3.05 15.70
N GLU A 96 -29.50 2.07 15.58
CA GLU A 96 -30.93 2.27 15.29
C GLU A 96 -31.69 3.14 16.31
N ASP A 97 -31.22 3.23 17.56
CA ASP A 97 -31.80 4.03 18.62
C ASP A 97 -31.32 5.48 18.63
N GLY A 98 -30.46 5.85 17.65
CA GLY A 98 -29.85 7.17 17.56
C GLY A 98 -28.61 7.35 18.46
N SER A 99 -28.25 6.36 19.28
CA SER A 99 -26.98 6.38 20.00
C SER A 99 -25.81 6.33 19.03
N ARG A 100 -24.72 7.02 19.35
CA ARG A 100 -23.56 7.11 18.47
C ARG A 100 -22.23 7.23 19.22
N VAL A 101 -21.18 6.77 18.58
CA VAL A 101 -19.79 7.12 18.91
C VAL A 101 -19.18 7.87 17.74
N SER A 102 -18.24 8.76 18.01
CA SER A 102 -17.57 9.54 16.95
C SER A 102 -16.08 9.30 16.98
N SER A 103 -15.47 9.23 15.81
CA SER A 103 -14.03 9.16 15.63
C SER A 103 -13.58 10.19 14.60
N ILE A 104 -12.34 10.71 14.75
CA ILE A 104 -11.74 11.64 13.79
C ILE A 104 -10.49 10.98 13.22
N ILE A 105 -10.45 10.85 11.90
CA ILE A 105 -9.34 10.23 11.17
C ILE A 105 -8.78 11.22 10.15
N TYR A 106 -7.47 11.21 9.99
CA TYR A 106 -6.79 11.89 8.90
C TYR A 106 -6.57 10.91 7.74
N GLY A 107 -6.88 11.34 6.52
CA GLY A 107 -6.56 10.61 5.31
C GLY A 107 -5.71 11.46 4.38
N GLU A 108 -4.72 10.85 3.78
CA GLU A 108 -3.85 11.49 2.80
C GLU A 108 -3.96 10.79 1.45
N GLY A 109 -3.95 11.59 0.39
CA GLY A 109 -4.00 11.08 -0.98
C GLY A 109 -3.23 11.95 -1.94
N MET A 110 -2.56 11.33 -2.89
CA MET A 110 -1.89 12.02 -3.99
C MET A 110 -2.43 11.57 -5.34
N ASP A 111 -2.60 12.52 -6.24
CA ASP A 111 -3.06 12.25 -7.61
C ASP A 111 -2.53 13.31 -8.59
N MET A 112 -2.39 12.93 -9.85
CA MET A 112 -2.04 13.83 -10.94
C MET A 112 -3.26 14.42 -11.65
N GLY A 113 -4.47 14.14 -11.16
CA GLY A 113 -5.76 14.58 -11.70
C GLY A 113 -6.71 15.05 -10.61
N ASP A 114 -7.98 14.70 -10.73
CA ASP A 114 -9.08 15.16 -9.88
C ASP A 114 -9.40 14.27 -8.67
N LYS A 115 -8.66 13.14 -8.48
CA LYS A 115 -9.00 12.08 -7.52
C LYS A 115 -8.28 12.15 -6.18
N ALA A 116 -7.42 13.15 -5.94
CA ALA A 116 -6.64 13.23 -4.70
C ALA A 116 -7.51 13.25 -3.44
N THR A 117 -8.62 14.02 -3.45
CA THR A 117 -9.59 14.07 -2.34
C THR A 117 -10.26 12.71 -2.11
N ASN A 118 -10.70 12.06 -3.19
CA ASN A 118 -11.35 10.74 -3.09
C ASN A 118 -10.40 9.68 -2.53
N LYS A 119 -9.12 9.72 -2.93
CA LYS A 119 -8.07 8.86 -2.37
C LYS A 119 -7.87 9.12 -0.88
N ALA A 120 -7.78 10.40 -0.47
CA ALA A 120 -7.64 10.76 0.93
C ALA A 120 -8.82 10.26 1.79
N MET A 121 -10.06 10.44 1.31
CA MET A 121 -11.26 9.97 2.01
C MET A 121 -11.35 8.44 2.06
N ALA A 122 -10.98 7.75 0.99
CA ALA A 122 -10.96 6.28 0.95
C ALA A 122 -9.96 5.70 1.96
N ILE A 123 -8.78 6.32 2.09
CA ILE A 123 -7.78 5.95 3.08
C ILE A 123 -8.30 6.21 4.49
N ALA A 124 -8.87 7.39 4.77
CA ALA A 124 -9.43 7.72 6.07
C ALA A 124 -10.51 6.69 6.50
N TYR A 125 -11.44 6.36 5.61
CA TYR A 125 -12.49 5.38 5.88
C TYR A 125 -11.93 3.98 6.14
N LYS A 126 -10.99 3.51 5.33
CA LYS A 126 -10.35 2.20 5.51
C LYS A 126 -9.71 2.07 6.89
N TYR A 127 -8.95 3.08 7.33
CA TYR A 127 -8.31 3.07 8.64
C TYR A 127 -9.30 3.23 9.79
N LEU A 128 -10.36 4.02 9.62
CA LEU A 128 -11.49 4.04 10.58
C LEU A 128 -12.00 2.62 10.83
N CYS A 129 -12.33 1.90 9.75
CA CYS A 129 -12.91 0.56 9.84
C CYS A 129 -11.97 -0.42 10.54
N PHE A 130 -10.68 -0.41 10.22
CA PHE A 130 -9.71 -1.26 10.90
C PHE A 130 -9.60 -0.97 12.39
N GLN A 131 -9.63 0.30 12.79
CA GLN A 131 -9.46 0.69 14.18
C GLN A 131 -10.74 0.49 15.01
N VAL A 132 -11.91 0.84 14.45
CA VAL A 132 -13.19 0.74 15.19
C VAL A 132 -13.68 -0.70 15.31
N PHE A 133 -13.53 -1.50 14.24
CA PHE A 133 -14.02 -2.88 14.20
C PHE A 133 -12.92 -3.91 14.46
N CYS A 134 -11.71 -3.48 14.82
CA CYS A 134 -10.57 -4.38 15.09
C CYS A 134 -10.43 -5.47 14.04
N ILE A 135 -10.58 -5.12 12.74
CA ILE A 135 -10.56 -6.10 11.65
C ILE A 135 -9.22 -6.83 11.65
N PRO A 136 -9.20 -8.15 11.84
CA PRO A 136 -7.96 -8.89 11.92
C PRO A 136 -7.22 -8.87 10.60
N THR A 137 -5.90 -8.78 10.69
CA THR A 137 -5.01 -8.78 9.55
C THR A 137 -4.02 -9.92 9.73
N GLU A 138 -3.80 -10.77 8.72
CA GLU A 138 -2.88 -11.91 8.82
C GLU A 138 -1.43 -11.49 9.09
N GLU A 139 -1.06 -10.29 8.66
CA GLU A 139 0.26 -9.69 8.91
C GLU A 139 0.09 -8.18 9.08
N MET A 140 0.09 -7.68 10.29
CA MET A 140 0.48 -6.31 10.57
C MET A 140 1.99 -6.31 10.79
N THR A 141 2.73 -5.77 9.84
CA THR A 141 4.10 -5.35 10.12
C THR A 141 4.00 -4.26 11.17
N ASP A 142 4.57 -4.50 12.34
CA ASP A 142 4.64 -3.50 13.40
C ASP A 142 5.40 -2.28 12.85
N PRO A 143 4.81 -1.07 12.87
CA PRO A 143 5.53 0.14 12.43
C PRO A 143 6.84 0.35 13.18
N ASP A 144 6.95 -0.16 14.42
CA ASP A 144 8.18 -0.08 15.22
C ASP A 144 9.25 -1.09 14.77
N ALA A 145 8.89 -2.08 13.92
CA ALA A 145 9.86 -3.00 13.32
C ALA A 145 10.67 -2.36 12.16
N GLU A 146 10.21 -1.23 11.62
CA GLU A 146 10.91 -0.45 10.60
C GLU A 146 11.61 0.74 11.26
N SER A 147 12.91 0.63 11.54
CA SER A 147 13.69 1.76 12.06
C SER A 147 13.98 2.78 10.96
N LEU A 148 13.56 4.03 11.17
CA LEU A 148 13.83 5.19 10.28
C LEU A 148 15.30 5.64 10.25
N GLU A 149 16.20 4.95 10.94
CA GLU A 149 17.60 5.39 11.08
C GLU A 149 18.37 5.47 9.75
N GLY A 150 17.97 4.66 8.73
CA GLY A 150 18.57 4.72 7.39
C GLY A 150 18.11 5.91 6.55
N GLU A 151 16.85 6.31 6.66
CA GLU A 151 16.26 7.34 5.78
C GLU A 151 16.58 8.77 6.25
N LEU A 152 16.78 8.98 7.56
CA LEU A 152 17.14 10.30 8.11
C LEU A 152 18.60 10.71 7.82
N ALA A 153 19.48 9.78 7.53
CA ALA A 153 20.87 10.05 7.16
C ALA A 153 20.95 10.66 5.74
N ASP A 154 20.09 10.25 4.83
CA ASP A 154 20.06 10.73 3.45
C ASP A 154 19.36 12.09 3.31
N ALA A 155 18.33 12.36 4.12
CA ALA A 155 17.64 13.66 4.15
C ALA A 155 18.53 14.81 4.68
N LYS A 156 19.47 14.53 5.60
CA LYS A 156 20.43 15.53 6.11
C LYS A 156 21.55 15.86 5.14
N LYS A 157 21.86 14.98 4.18
CA LYS A 157 22.86 15.25 3.14
C LYS A 157 22.34 16.13 2.00
N SER A 158 21.02 16.20 1.80
CA SER A 158 20.41 17.02 0.73
C SER A 158 20.14 18.48 1.12
N ALA A 159 20.16 18.84 2.42
CA ALA A 159 19.81 20.17 2.91
C ALA A 159 21.00 21.15 3.06
N GLY A 160 22.23 20.74 2.76
CA GLY A 160 23.43 21.54 3.00
C GLY A 160 24.35 21.74 1.80
N ARG A 161 23.85 22.24 0.66
CA ARG A 161 24.74 22.85 -0.33
C ARG A 161 24.02 23.79 -1.30
N LYS A 162 24.02 25.07 -0.97
CA LYS A 162 23.82 26.14 -1.93
C LYS A 162 25.19 26.81 -2.19
N GLU A 163 25.41 27.10 -3.51
CA GLU A 163 26.44 27.94 -4.13
C GLU A 163 27.82 27.28 -4.29
N THR A 164 28.36 27.10 -5.47
CA THR A 164 28.64 27.94 -6.63
C THR A 164 29.35 27.18 -7.76
N ARG A 165 29.00 27.52 -9.03
CA ARG A 165 29.79 27.55 -10.27
C ARG A 165 30.40 26.29 -10.93
N LYS A 166 29.80 26.06 -12.15
CA LYS A 166 30.45 25.75 -13.46
C LYS A 166 31.55 24.68 -13.58
N SER A 167 31.24 23.63 -14.25
CA SER A 167 31.78 23.13 -15.53
C SER A 167 31.56 21.61 -15.66
N SER A 168 31.20 21.19 -16.86
CA SER A 168 30.87 19.80 -17.32
C SER A 168 32.10 18.89 -17.39
N PRO A 169 31.93 17.65 -17.91
CA PRO A 169 31.36 16.47 -17.26
C PRO A 169 32.39 15.34 -17.08
N GLN A 170 32.34 14.60 -16.01
CA GLN A 170 32.94 13.27 -15.98
C GLN A 170 32.15 12.37 -15.02
N ALA A 171 31.87 11.16 -15.49
CA ALA A 171 31.17 10.10 -14.81
C ALA A 171 31.90 9.72 -13.52
N GLU A 172 31.20 9.78 -12.40
CA GLU A 172 31.61 9.10 -11.18
C GLU A 172 30.47 8.21 -10.69
N THR A 173 30.83 6.96 -10.58
CA THR A 173 30.06 5.82 -10.13
C THR A 173 29.63 6.00 -8.68
N ASP A 174 28.33 6.14 -8.45
CA ASP A 174 27.71 5.99 -7.12
C ASP A 174 27.80 4.52 -6.68
N VAL A 175 28.64 4.27 -5.71
CA VAL A 175 28.68 3.00 -4.97
C VAL A 175 27.53 3.05 -3.96
N GLN A 176 26.31 2.74 -4.42
CA GLN A 176 25.24 2.29 -3.53
C GLN A 176 25.57 0.87 -3.11
N THR A 177 25.63 0.61 -1.81
CA THR A 177 25.70 -0.75 -1.27
C THR A 177 24.38 -1.44 -1.64
N GLU A 178 24.36 -2.12 -2.77
CA GLU A 178 23.19 -2.83 -3.28
C GLU A 178 22.95 -4.05 -2.38
N GLN A 179 21.78 -4.11 -1.73
CA GLN A 179 21.39 -5.25 -0.90
C GLN A 179 21.32 -6.51 -1.76
N GLN A 180 21.88 -7.60 -1.26
CA GLN A 180 21.77 -8.93 -1.88
C GLN A 180 20.35 -9.45 -1.79
N ILE A 181 19.96 -10.32 -2.73
CA ILE A 181 18.64 -10.95 -2.74
C ILE A 181 18.48 -11.94 -1.60
N THR A 182 17.23 -12.07 -1.10
CA THR A 182 16.87 -13.02 -0.06
C THR A 182 16.63 -14.43 -0.63
N GLN A 183 16.64 -15.47 0.23
CA GLN A 183 16.30 -16.83 -0.19
C GLN A 183 14.92 -16.91 -0.87
N ALA A 184 13.91 -16.20 -0.37
CA ALA A 184 12.58 -16.15 -0.99
C ALA A 184 12.60 -15.57 -2.42
N MET A 185 13.48 -14.62 -2.70
CA MET A 185 13.67 -14.07 -4.05
C MET A 185 14.35 -15.08 -4.98
N ILE A 186 15.31 -15.86 -4.48
CA ILE A 186 15.94 -16.95 -5.21
C ILE A 186 14.91 -18.02 -5.57
N ASP A 187 14.07 -18.42 -4.63
CA ASP A 187 13.00 -19.40 -4.84
C ASP A 187 12.00 -18.92 -5.91
N THR A 188 11.70 -17.62 -5.92
CA THR A 188 10.86 -17.01 -6.95
C THR A 188 11.51 -17.11 -8.35
N ILE A 189 12.82 -16.83 -8.48
CA ILE A 189 13.55 -17.02 -9.75
C ILE A 189 13.47 -18.48 -10.19
N ARG A 190 13.70 -19.44 -9.30
CA ARG A 190 13.64 -20.88 -9.60
C ARG A 190 12.27 -21.31 -10.10
N SER A 191 11.20 -20.79 -9.49
CA SER A 191 9.82 -21.02 -9.91
C SER A 191 9.56 -20.48 -11.33
N GLU A 192 10.02 -19.27 -11.64
CA GLU A 192 9.91 -18.68 -12.97
C GLU A 192 10.76 -19.40 -14.02
N GLN A 193 11.91 -19.91 -13.63
CA GLN A 193 12.75 -20.78 -14.50
C GLN A 193 12.01 -22.08 -14.84
N ALA A 194 11.38 -22.72 -13.87
CA ALA A 194 10.58 -23.93 -14.09
C ALA A 194 9.40 -23.66 -15.04
N ARG A 195 8.76 -22.48 -14.93
CA ARG A 195 7.65 -22.05 -15.79
C ARG A 195 8.10 -21.77 -17.22
N THR A 196 9.26 -21.11 -17.41
CA THR A 196 9.68 -20.54 -18.69
C THR A 196 10.81 -21.30 -19.38
N GLY A 197 11.51 -22.23 -18.69
CA GLY A 197 12.68 -22.94 -19.19
C GLY A 197 13.94 -22.07 -19.33
N VAL A 198 13.96 -20.88 -18.75
CA VAL A 198 15.12 -19.99 -18.79
C VAL A 198 16.19 -20.49 -17.84
N THR A 199 17.42 -20.71 -18.33
CA THR A 199 18.54 -21.21 -17.52
C THR A 199 19.28 -20.09 -16.78
N ASP A 200 20.05 -20.44 -15.73
CA ASP A 200 20.91 -19.52 -14.99
C ASP A 200 21.85 -18.75 -15.92
N ASN A 201 22.48 -19.42 -16.86
CA ASN A 201 23.40 -18.79 -17.82
C ASN A 201 22.71 -17.69 -18.62
N LYS A 202 21.45 -17.87 -18.99
CA LYS A 202 20.69 -16.89 -19.75
C LYS A 202 20.29 -15.67 -18.90
N ILE A 203 20.07 -15.87 -17.61
CA ILE A 203 19.81 -14.79 -16.66
C ILE A 203 21.11 -14.01 -16.42
N LEU A 204 22.20 -14.70 -16.09
CA LEU A 204 23.49 -14.08 -15.77
C LEU A 204 24.15 -13.40 -16.99
N SER A 205 23.77 -13.78 -18.22
CA SER A 205 24.23 -13.11 -19.44
C SER A 205 23.47 -11.81 -19.78
N MET A 206 22.46 -11.42 -18.98
CA MET A 206 21.76 -10.17 -19.21
C MET A 206 22.67 -8.98 -18.87
N HIS A 207 22.71 -7.97 -19.73
CA HIS A 207 23.54 -6.77 -19.53
C HIS A 207 23.20 -5.97 -18.26
N THR A 208 22.02 -6.21 -17.66
CA THR A 208 21.57 -5.61 -16.41
C THR A 208 21.99 -6.40 -15.17
N VAL A 209 22.61 -7.58 -15.35
CA VAL A 209 23.05 -8.47 -14.27
C VAL A 209 24.58 -8.49 -14.26
N LYS A 210 25.18 -8.12 -13.15
CA LYS A 210 26.64 -8.11 -12.92
C LYS A 210 27.07 -9.29 -12.04
N ALA A 211 26.12 -9.91 -11.35
CA ALA A 211 26.36 -11.06 -10.48
C ALA A 211 26.87 -12.27 -11.29
N LYS A 212 27.77 -13.04 -10.69
CA LYS A 212 28.29 -14.28 -11.28
C LYS A 212 27.47 -15.52 -10.92
N LYS A 213 26.63 -15.43 -9.91
CA LYS A 213 25.69 -16.46 -9.46
C LYS A 213 24.36 -15.80 -9.12
N ILE A 214 23.28 -16.58 -9.17
CA ILE A 214 21.94 -16.08 -8.82
C ILE A 214 21.90 -15.58 -7.37
N GLU A 215 22.57 -16.29 -6.46
CA GLU A 215 22.61 -15.99 -5.02
C GLU A 215 23.34 -14.67 -4.71
N ASP A 216 24.22 -14.22 -5.59
CA ASP A 216 25.04 -13.00 -5.43
C ASP A 216 24.36 -11.77 -6.06
N MET A 217 23.17 -11.93 -6.64
CA MET A 217 22.46 -10.85 -7.29
C MET A 217 22.01 -9.79 -6.29
N THR A 218 21.95 -8.56 -6.77
CA THR A 218 21.35 -7.45 -6.02
C THR A 218 19.84 -7.38 -6.25
N VAL A 219 19.13 -6.69 -5.36
CA VAL A 219 17.67 -6.46 -5.48
C VAL A 219 17.32 -5.75 -6.79
N THR A 220 18.20 -4.87 -7.28
CA THR A 220 18.02 -4.16 -8.55
C THR A 220 18.10 -5.12 -9.75
N GLU A 221 19.09 -6.01 -9.74
CA GLU A 221 19.25 -7.05 -10.77
C GLU A 221 18.07 -8.03 -10.75
N TYR A 222 17.62 -8.45 -9.57
CA TYR A 222 16.44 -9.29 -9.39
C TYR A 222 15.19 -8.65 -10.04
N LYS A 223 14.92 -7.37 -9.78
CA LYS A 223 13.79 -6.65 -10.40
C LYS A 223 13.88 -6.64 -11.92
N SER A 224 15.06 -6.48 -12.47
CA SER A 224 15.30 -6.52 -13.93
C SER A 224 15.02 -7.90 -14.54
N VAL A 225 15.44 -8.95 -13.84
CA VAL A 225 15.21 -10.35 -14.23
C VAL A 225 13.73 -10.70 -14.15
N MET A 226 13.04 -10.34 -13.08
CA MET A 226 11.61 -10.60 -12.92
C MET A 226 10.77 -9.87 -13.97
N ASN A 227 11.12 -8.64 -14.32
CA ASN A 227 10.45 -7.91 -15.41
C ASN A 227 10.60 -8.61 -16.78
N ARG A 228 11.68 -9.32 -16.99
CA ARG A 228 11.87 -10.13 -18.20
C ARG A 228 11.07 -11.43 -18.16
N PHE A 229 11.00 -12.12 -17.01
CA PHE A 229 10.16 -13.29 -16.84
C PHE A 229 8.69 -13.02 -17.10
N GLN A 230 8.16 -11.85 -16.67
CA GLN A 230 6.78 -11.44 -16.94
C GLN A 230 6.46 -11.35 -18.45
N LYS A 231 7.47 -11.09 -19.30
CA LYS A 231 7.33 -10.98 -20.75
C LYS A 231 7.66 -12.28 -21.47
N THR A 232 8.10 -13.31 -20.73
CA THR A 232 8.49 -14.61 -21.29
C THR A 232 7.30 -15.58 -21.18
N PRO A 233 6.85 -16.17 -22.30
CA PRO A 233 5.73 -17.13 -22.28
C PRO A 233 6.13 -18.41 -21.57
N ASP A 234 5.13 -19.18 -21.14
CA ASP A 234 5.30 -20.48 -20.52
C ASP A 234 5.87 -21.48 -21.53
N LEU A 235 6.65 -22.46 -21.04
CA LEU A 235 7.00 -23.63 -21.81
C LEU A 235 5.72 -24.31 -22.30
N LYS A 236 5.58 -24.48 -23.62
CA LYS A 236 4.55 -25.36 -24.16
C LYS A 236 4.82 -26.76 -23.63
N LYS A 237 3.92 -27.33 -22.85
CA LYS A 237 3.90 -28.77 -22.59
C LYS A 237 3.70 -29.42 -23.95
N GLU A 238 4.68 -30.14 -24.42
CA GLU A 238 4.48 -31.11 -25.52
C GLU A 238 3.45 -32.11 -25.01
N ALA A 239 2.24 -31.99 -25.55
CA ALA A 239 1.20 -32.96 -25.32
C ALA A 239 1.69 -34.28 -26.01
N ASP A 240 1.68 -35.34 -25.24
CA ASP A 240 1.87 -36.73 -25.69
C ASP A 240 1.21 -36.99 -27.06
N LYS A 241 2.05 -37.17 -28.05
CA LYS A 241 1.68 -37.90 -29.28
C LYS A 241 2.38 -39.23 -29.17
N ASN A 242 1.73 -40.18 -28.55
CA ASN A 242 1.81 -41.59 -28.82
C ASN A 242 0.59 -42.29 -28.22
N GLU A 243 -0.42 -42.46 -29.03
CA GLU A 243 -1.18 -43.70 -29.26
C GLU A 243 -2.06 -43.48 -30.49
#